data_f267a5ece2b0827a11701996aefff3fe
#
_entry.id   f267a5ece2b0827a11701996aefff3fe
#
_cell.length_a   1.000
_cell.length_b   1.000
_cell.length_c   1.000
_cell.angle_alpha   90.00
_cell.angle_beta   90.00
_cell.angle_gamma   90.00
#
_symmetry.space_group_name_H-M   'P 1'
#
loop_
_entity.id
_entity.type
_entity.pdbx_description
1 polymer ?
#
loop_
_entity_poly.entity_id
_entity_poly.type
_entity_poly.pdbx_seq_one_letter_code
_entity_poly.pdbx_strand_id
1 'polypeptide(L)'
;NFHEIWAGTDQAYVVTEAGFNFVVWLIYTISGYENYLLVFAVFGAVTAFLFLKALYEQSECFWQSFAMFMLLGVYFRTFTTVRYYLALAAALYGIRFVLRRQYGCFVIWIGIAALFHKSVLMVLPLYLLAVLPWKKWIAPALTVIGGIGFVFQRPLLNLALTWYPTYRDTVYLSQDIGLKANASGILRCVLVFMLAAVVGRCGMEKEQNRFCLKLNFFGLLFYTCGSFLPLVSRMSYYMITPQLLLIPGLLGCVENRKRKNILTALVGIVCLGYFLWFLKTASGSGMRVLPYKTWIFTDKEWINGADFF
;
A
#
# COMPACT_ATOMS: atom_id res chain seq x y z
N ASN A 1 -17.77 14.65 -9.99
CA ASN A 1 -16.41 15.13 -9.77
C ASN A 1 -15.57 15.15 -11.05
N PHE A 2 -15.70 14.15 -11.91
CA PHE A 2 -14.98 14.11 -13.19
C PHE A 2 -15.48 15.20 -14.16
N HIS A 3 -16.78 15.49 -14.17
CA HIS A 3 -17.36 16.56 -14.95
C HIS A 3 -16.78 17.93 -14.54
N GLU A 4 -16.74 18.21 -13.26
CA GLU A 4 -16.17 19.46 -12.72
C GLU A 4 -14.68 19.60 -13.02
N ILE A 5 -13.93 18.49 -12.97
CA ILE A 5 -12.51 18.47 -13.37
C ILE A 5 -12.37 18.86 -14.85
N TRP A 6 -13.19 18.31 -15.74
CA TRP A 6 -13.13 18.58 -17.16
C TRP A 6 -13.59 20.02 -17.50
N ALA A 7 -14.63 20.49 -16.82
CA ALA A 7 -15.12 21.86 -16.97
C ALA A 7 -14.18 22.93 -16.35
N GLY A 8 -13.15 22.52 -15.62
CA GLY A 8 -12.20 23.43 -14.97
C GLY A 8 -12.80 24.20 -13.80
N THR A 9 -13.85 23.68 -13.18
CA THR A 9 -14.50 24.31 -12.03
C THR A 9 -13.81 23.92 -10.73
N ASP A 10 -13.55 24.91 -9.85
CA ASP A 10 -12.98 24.68 -8.51
C ASP A 10 -13.97 24.07 -7.51
N GLN A 11 -15.20 23.77 -7.94
CA GLN A 11 -16.29 23.29 -7.09
C GLN A 11 -16.37 21.76 -6.98
N ALA A 12 -15.27 21.06 -7.25
CA ALA A 12 -15.24 19.63 -7.06
C ALA A 12 -15.52 19.26 -5.60
N TYR A 13 -16.52 18.41 -5.35
CA TYR A 13 -16.90 17.92 -4.02
C TYR A 13 -15.73 17.28 -3.25
N VAL A 14 -14.78 16.68 -3.96
CA VAL A 14 -13.53 16.16 -3.41
C VAL A 14 -12.36 16.79 -4.17
N VAL A 15 -11.54 17.54 -3.46
CA VAL A 15 -10.30 18.10 -4.00
C VAL A 15 -9.36 16.93 -4.36
N THR A 16 -9.01 16.85 -5.64
CA THR A 16 -8.11 15.82 -6.16
C THR A 16 -6.77 16.45 -6.55
N GLU A 17 -5.72 15.62 -6.63
CA GLU A 17 -4.38 16.09 -6.91
C GLU A 17 -4.22 16.49 -8.39
N ALA A 18 -3.37 17.49 -8.63
CA ALA A 18 -3.20 18.13 -9.94
C ALA A 18 -2.81 17.16 -11.08
N GLY A 19 -1.93 16.20 -10.81
CA GLY A 19 -1.52 15.22 -11.83
C GLY A 19 -2.66 14.29 -12.24
N PHE A 20 -3.50 13.89 -11.28
CA PHE A 20 -4.69 13.12 -11.56
C PHE A 20 -5.69 13.93 -12.39
N ASN A 21 -5.98 15.15 -11.99
CA ASN A 21 -6.89 16.05 -12.70
C ASN A 21 -6.43 16.30 -14.13
N PHE A 22 -5.12 16.54 -14.34
CA PHE A 22 -4.54 16.73 -15.66
C PHE A 22 -4.76 15.53 -16.58
N VAL A 23 -4.51 14.30 -16.10
CA VAL A 23 -4.71 13.09 -16.91
C VAL A 23 -6.18 12.86 -17.23
N VAL A 24 -7.10 13.10 -16.30
CA VAL A 24 -8.55 13.01 -16.53
C VAL A 24 -8.98 14.04 -17.58
N TRP A 25 -8.55 15.28 -17.42
CA TRP A 25 -8.83 16.36 -18.39
C TRP A 25 -8.33 16.01 -19.77
N LEU A 26 -7.09 15.52 -19.89
CA LEU A 26 -6.49 15.13 -21.16
C LEU A 26 -7.28 14.01 -21.85
N ILE A 27 -7.64 12.95 -21.10
CA ILE A 27 -8.41 11.82 -21.64
C ILE A 27 -9.78 12.29 -22.15
N TYR A 28 -10.48 13.12 -21.37
CA TYR A 28 -11.81 13.62 -21.76
C TYR A 28 -11.74 14.55 -22.97
N THR A 29 -10.71 15.41 -23.02
CA THR A 29 -10.49 16.30 -24.17
C THR A 29 -10.19 15.51 -25.45
N ILE A 30 -9.35 14.46 -25.39
CA ILE A 30 -9.05 13.61 -26.54
C ILE A 30 -10.27 12.78 -26.96
N SER A 31 -11.04 12.27 -25.99
CA SER A 31 -12.23 11.44 -26.26
C SER A 31 -13.42 12.27 -26.75
N GLY A 32 -13.46 13.58 -26.44
CA GLY A 32 -14.61 14.46 -26.72
C GLY A 32 -15.81 14.21 -25.81
N TYR A 33 -15.71 13.32 -24.82
CA TYR A 33 -16.76 13.00 -23.83
C TYR A 33 -16.15 12.44 -22.54
N GLU A 34 -16.94 12.32 -21.48
CA GLU A 34 -16.56 11.81 -20.17
C GLU A 34 -16.27 10.31 -20.19
N ASN A 35 -15.09 9.94 -20.70
CA ASN A 35 -14.66 8.54 -20.84
C ASN A 35 -14.00 8.02 -19.55
N TYR A 36 -14.80 7.83 -18.52
CA TYR A 36 -14.32 7.30 -17.23
C TYR A 36 -13.72 5.89 -17.33
N LEU A 37 -14.21 5.05 -18.26
CA LEU A 37 -13.66 3.70 -18.47
C LEU A 37 -12.22 3.77 -18.95
N LEU A 38 -11.91 4.69 -19.86
CA LEU A 38 -10.54 4.89 -20.33
C LEU A 38 -9.64 5.43 -19.21
N VAL A 39 -10.15 6.33 -18.35
CA VAL A 39 -9.42 6.79 -17.17
C VAL A 39 -9.04 5.61 -16.28
N PHE A 40 -9.99 4.76 -15.91
CA PHE A 40 -9.71 3.57 -15.09
C PHE A 40 -8.76 2.59 -15.78
N ALA A 41 -8.92 2.36 -17.09
CA ALA A 41 -8.04 1.48 -17.87
C ALA A 41 -6.59 2.00 -17.86
N VAL A 42 -6.36 3.28 -18.12
CA VAL A 42 -5.03 3.89 -18.16
C VAL A 42 -4.37 3.81 -16.77
N PHE A 43 -5.06 4.26 -15.72
CA PHE A 43 -4.52 4.21 -14.36
C PHE A 43 -4.29 2.78 -13.88
N GLY A 44 -5.21 1.86 -14.18
CA GLY A 44 -5.08 0.44 -13.86
C GLY A 44 -3.87 -0.20 -14.55
N ALA A 45 -3.70 0.06 -15.86
CA ALA A 45 -2.56 -0.44 -16.64
C ALA A 45 -1.23 0.11 -16.11
N VAL A 46 -1.13 1.42 -15.86
CA VAL A 46 0.10 2.02 -15.32
C VAL A 46 0.42 1.49 -13.92
N THR A 47 -0.60 1.34 -13.06
CA THR A 47 -0.44 0.80 -11.71
C THR A 47 0.05 -0.66 -11.75
N ALA A 48 -0.59 -1.50 -12.56
CA ALA A 48 -0.19 -2.90 -12.73
C ALA A 48 1.23 -2.99 -13.30
N PHE A 49 1.54 -2.21 -14.32
CA PHE A 49 2.89 -2.15 -14.91
C PHE A 49 3.95 -1.80 -13.87
N LEU A 50 3.73 -0.76 -13.05
CA LEU A 50 4.69 -0.35 -12.03
C LEU A 50 4.88 -1.41 -10.94
N PHE A 51 3.79 -2.05 -10.47
CA PHE A 51 3.92 -3.18 -9.54
C PHE A 51 4.71 -4.33 -10.16
N LEU A 52 4.32 -4.80 -11.33
CA LEU A 52 5.00 -5.91 -12.01
C LEU A 52 6.46 -5.60 -12.28
N LYS A 53 6.76 -4.38 -12.74
CA LYS A 53 8.13 -3.93 -12.96
C LYS A 53 8.93 -3.88 -11.66
N ALA A 54 8.35 -3.39 -10.56
CA ALA A 54 9.00 -3.39 -9.25
C ALA A 54 9.31 -4.81 -8.78
N LEU A 55 8.36 -5.74 -8.93
CA LEU A 55 8.56 -7.14 -8.56
C LEU A 55 9.58 -7.84 -9.45
N TYR A 56 9.54 -7.59 -10.77
CA TYR A 56 10.46 -8.20 -11.72
C TYR A 56 11.91 -7.77 -11.49
N GLU A 57 12.14 -6.46 -11.29
CA GLU A 57 13.49 -5.91 -11.17
C GLU A 57 14.10 -6.04 -9.76
N GLN A 58 13.28 -6.16 -8.72
CA GLN A 58 13.75 -6.05 -7.34
C GLN A 58 13.54 -7.32 -6.51
N SER A 59 12.72 -8.27 -6.98
CA SER A 59 12.49 -9.51 -6.21
C SER A 59 13.55 -10.57 -6.51
N GLU A 60 13.91 -11.31 -5.48
CA GLU A 60 14.76 -12.52 -5.60
C GLU A 60 14.06 -13.64 -6.41
N CYS A 61 12.74 -13.73 -6.31
CA CYS A 61 11.92 -14.67 -7.04
C CYS A 61 10.61 -14.00 -7.48
N PHE A 62 10.55 -13.63 -8.75
CA PHE A 62 9.38 -12.94 -9.32
C PHE A 62 8.07 -13.71 -9.08
N TRP A 63 8.04 -15.01 -9.33
CA TRP A 63 6.82 -15.81 -9.22
C TRP A 63 6.28 -15.88 -7.79
N GLN A 64 7.15 -15.93 -6.79
CA GLN A 64 6.72 -15.87 -5.38
C GLN A 64 6.13 -14.49 -5.05
N SER A 65 6.79 -13.42 -5.47
CA SER A 65 6.29 -12.06 -5.28
C SER A 65 4.97 -11.83 -6.01
N PHE A 66 4.85 -12.32 -7.24
CA PHE A 66 3.61 -12.22 -8.03
C PHE A 66 2.46 -13.00 -7.37
N ALA A 67 2.71 -14.24 -6.95
CA ALA A 67 1.71 -15.02 -6.22
C ALA A 67 1.24 -14.30 -4.95
N MET A 68 2.18 -13.73 -4.19
CA MET A 68 1.84 -12.94 -2.99
C MET A 68 1.09 -11.65 -3.34
N PHE A 69 1.44 -10.97 -4.42
CA PHE A 69 0.73 -9.78 -4.90
C PHE A 69 -0.75 -10.08 -5.18
N MET A 70 -1.04 -11.27 -5.73
CA MET A 70 -2.41 -11.75 -5.94
C MET A 70 -3.06 -12.21 -4.64
N LEU A 71 -2.42 -13.14 -3.91
CA LEU A 71 -3.01 -13.80 -2.73
C LEU A 71 -3.16 -12.88 -1.51
N LEU A 72 -2.33 -11.86 -1.35
CA LEU A 72 -2.52 -10.84 -0.31
C LEU A 72 -3.56 -9.77 -0.71
N GLY A 73 -4.24 -9.96 -1.82
CA GLY A 73 -5.33 -9.10 -2.28
C GLY A 73 -4.86 -7.71 -2.76
N VAL A 74 -3.55 -7.48 -2.90
CA VAL A 74 -3.02 -6.17 -3.30
C VAL A 74 -3.52 -5.82 -4.69
N TYR A 75 -3.44 -6.75 -5.65
CA TYR A 75 -3.94 -6.58 -7.00
C TYR A 75 -5.42 -6.16 -7.02
N PHE A 76 -6.27 -6.89 -6.33
CA PHE A 76 -7.72 -6.64 -6.34
C PHE A 76 -8.08 -5.29 -5.71
N ARG A 77 -7.31 -4.85 -4.73
CA ARG A 77 -7.49 -3.53 -4.10
C ARG A 77 -7.08 -2.37 -5.00
N THR A 78 -6.25 -2.58 -6.04
CA THR A 78 -5.88 -1.52 -6.98
C THR A 78 -7.08 -0.94 -7.72
N PHE A 79 -8.17 -1.71 -7.86
CA PHE A 79 -9.39 -1.26 -8.52
C PHE A 79 -10.28 -0.34 -7.65
N THR A 80 -10.06 -0.26 -6.35
CA THR A 80 -10.92 0.53 -5.44
C THR A 80 -10.45 1.97 -5.27
N THR A 81 -9.15 2.20 -5.17
CA THR A 81 -8.57 3.53 -4.88
C THR A 81 -7.40 3.79 -5.83
N VAL A 82 -7.72 4.02 -7.09
CA VAL A 82 -6.79 4.04 -8.22
C VAL A 82 -5.58 4.95 -7.98
N ARG A 83 -5.80 6.20 -7.52
CA ARG A 83 -4.73 7.18 -7.25
C ARG A 83 -3.77 6.71 -6.17
N TYR A 84 -4.31 6.18 -5.08
CA TYR A 84 -3.53 5.70 -3.95
C TYR A 84 -2.65 4.50 -4.34
N TYR A 85 -3.21 3.52 -5.07
CA TYR A 85 -2.44 2.34 -5.49
C TYR A 85 -1.41 2.65 -6.56
N LEU A 86 -1.62 3.66 -7.40
CA LEU A 86 -0.59 4.17 -8.30
C LEU A 86 0.60 4.73 -7.49
N ALA A 87 0.33 5.55 -6.49
CA ALA A 87 1.36 6.10 -5.61
C ALA A 87 2.05 5.00 -4.78
N LEU A 88 1.33 3.97 -4.34
CA LEU A 88 1.88 2.80 -3.65
C LEU A 88 2.82 1.98 -4.55
N ALA A 89 2.44 1.75 -5.82
CA ALA A 89 3.28 1.09 -6.81
C ALA A 89 4.55 1.90 -7.08
N ALA A 90 4.43 3.23 -7.19
CA ALA A 90 5.55 4.14 -7.35
C ALA A 90 6.49 4.10 -6.14
N ALA A 91 5.96 4.06 -4.91
CA ALA A 91 6.75 3.92 -3.69
C ALA A 91 7.53 2.59 -3.66
N LEU A 92 6.89 1.48 -4.01
CA LEU A 92 7.54 0.17 -4.10
C LEU A 92 8.67 0.18 -5.15
N TYR A 93 8.42 0.73 -6.33
CA TYR A 93 9.44 0.88 -7.36
C TYR A 93 10.59 1.80 -6.93
N GLY A 94 10.28 2.85 -6.17
CA GLY A 94 11.23 3.83 -5.64
C GLY A 94 12.29 3.23 -4.70
N ILE A 95 12.06 2.06 -4.09
CA ILE A 95 13.03 1.36 -3.22
C ILE A 95 14.38 1.19 -3.92
N ARG A 96 14.37 0.89 -5.22
CA ARG A 96 15.60 0.73 -6.01
C ARG A 96 16.52 1.97 -5.97
N PHE A 97 15.93 3.16 -6.01
CA PHE A 97 16.72 4.40 -5.97
C PHE A 97 17.35 4.60 -4.59
N VAL A 98 16.62 4.30 -3.52
CA VAL A 98 17.12 4.40 -2.15
C VAL A 98 18.28 3.43 -1.91
N LEU A 99 18.12 2.17 -2.31
CA LEU A 99 19.16 1.13 -2.17
C LEU A 99 20.40 1.42 -3.04
N ARG A 100 20.22 2.06 -4.20
CA ARG A 100 21.33 2.51 -5.05
C ARG A 100 21.93 3.85 -4.64
N ARG A 101 21.50 4.42 -3.50
CA ARG A 101 21.94 5.73 -2.98
C ARG A 101 21.65 6.91 -3.93
N GLN A 102 20.72 6.73 -4.86
CA GLN A 102 20.27 7.76 -5.80
C GLN A 102 19.16 8.62 -5.19
N TYR A 103 19.47 9.32 -4.10
CA TYR A 103 18.45 10.02 -3.30
C TYR A 103 17.76 11.15 -4.07
N GLY A 104 18.49 11.87 -4.96
CA GLY A 104 17.89 12.89 -5.82
C GLY A 104 16.82 12.30 -6.76
N CYS A 105 17.12 11.19 -7.43
CA CYS A 105 16.15 10.48 -8.26
C CYS A 105 14.97 9.98 -7.44
N PHE A 106 15.21 9.50 -6.21
CA PHE A 106 14.16 9.07 -5.30
C PHE A 106 13.20 10.20 -4.94
N VAL A 107 13.72 11.37 -4.56
CA VAL A 107 12.90 12.54 -4.21
C VAL A 107 12.07 13.02 -5.39
N ILE A 108 12.67 13.12 -6.58
CA ILE A 108 11.96 13.51 -7.80
C ILE A 108 10.87 12.48 -8.12
N TRP A 109 11.17 11.18 -8.04
CA TRP A 109 10.22 10.10 -8.32
C TRP A 109 9.01 10.13 -7.39
N ILE A 110 9.26 10.29 -6.08
CA ILE A 110 8.18 10.40 -5.09
C ILE A 110 7.42 11.74 -5.26
N GLY A 111 8.10 12.82 -5.64
CA GLY A 111 7.47 14.10 -5.98
C GLY A 111 6.49 13.96 -7.14
N ILE A 112 6.86 13.25 -8.21
CA ILE A 112 5.95 12.93 -9.33
C ILE A 112 4.77 12.08 -8.84
N ALA A 113 5.01 11.05 -8.02
CA ALA A 113 3.95 10.23 -7.47
C ALA A 113 2.98 11.04 -6.58
N ALA A 114 3.47 12.05 -5.87
CA ALA A 114 2.67 12.94 -5.04
C ALA A 114 1.69 13.82 -5.83
N LEU A 115 1.93 14.06 -7.12
CA LEU A 115 0.98 14.72 -8.02
C LEU A 115 -0.30 13.89 -8.21
N PHE A 116 -0.25 12.59 -7.93
CA PHE A 116 -1.39 11.68 -8.02
C PHE A 116 -1.99 11.36 -6.64
N HIS A 117 -1.15 11.31 -5.59
CA HIS A 117 -1.64 11.10 -4.22
C HIS A 117 -0.63 11.57 -3.17
N LYS A 118 -0.96 12.66 -2.48
CA LYS A 118 -0.07 13.36 -1.53
C LYS A 118 0.45 12.48 -0.39
N SER A 119 -0.31 11.45 0.04
CA SER A 119 0.12 10.60 1.15
C SER A 119 1.45 9.88 0.91
N VAL A 120 1.89 9.73 -0.34
CA VAL A 120 3.18 9.10 -0.67
C VAL A 120 4.38 9.90 -0.14
N LEU A 121 4.23 11.19 0.13
CA LEU A 121 5.32 12.04 0.66
C LEU A 121 5.84 11.53 2.01
N MET A 122 5.02 10.83 2.80
CA MET A 122 5.47 10.19 4.03
C MET A 122 6.57 9.14 3.82
N VAL A 123 6.65 8.58 2.61
CA VAL A 123 7.66 7.58 2.25
C VAL A 123 9.07 8.21 2.28
N LEU A 124 9.21 9.51 1.95
CA LEU A 124 10.51 10.18 1.92
C LEU A 124 11.29 10.03 3.23
N PRO A 125 10.80 10.55 4.38
CA PRO A 125 11.53 10.43 5.63
C PRO A 125 11.66 8.98 6.11
N LEU A 126 10.64 8.15 5.94
CA LEU A 126 10.63 6.78 6.46
C LEU A 126 11.60 5.87 5.71
N TYR A 127 11.67 5.98 4.38
CA TYR A 127 12.64 5.21 3.58
C TYR A 127 14.06 5.68 3.83
N LEU A 128 14.29 6.98 3.98
CA LEU A 128 15.60 7.50 4.34
C LEU A 128 16.04 7.04 5.74
N LEU A 129 15.14 7.02 6.72
CA LEU A 129 15.41 6.44 8.03
C LEU A 129 15.68 4.94 7.97
N ALA A 130 14.95 4.19 7.14
CA ALA A 130 15.14 2.75 6.99
C ALA A 130 16.48 2.38 6.36
N VAL A 131 17.02 3.18 5.45
CA VAL A 131 18.30 2.89 4.80
C VAL A 131 19.49 3.15 5.71
N LEU A 132 19.36 4.02 6.71
CA LEU A 132 20.44 4.32 7.66
C LEU A 132 20.83 3.09 8.48
N PRO A 133 22.10 2.97 8.90
CA PRO A 133 22.53 1.91 9.81
C PRO A 133 21.91 2.10 11.20
N TRP A 134 21.09 1.14 11.64
CA TRP A 134 20.46 1.22 12.95
C TRP A 134 21.39 0.64 14.02
N LYS A 135 21.66 1.45 15.05
CA LYS A 135 22.24 0.98 16.29
C LYS A 135 21.20 0.20 17.11
N LYS A 136 21.63 -0.69 18.00
CA LYS A 136 20.74 -1.58 18.79
C LYS A 136 19.65 -0.85 19.59
N TRP A 137 19.87 0.41 19.95
CA TRP A 137 18.92 1.22 20.73
C TRP A 137 17.85 1.93 19.89
N ILE A 138 18.01 2.02 18.55
CA ILE A 138 17.09 2.79 17.69
C ILE A 138 15.70 2.16 17.66
N ALA A 139 15.60 0.86 17.46
CA ALA A 139 14.29 0.19 17.45
C ALA A 139 13.56 0.31 18.80
N PRO A 140 14.20 0.02 19.96
CA PRO A 140 13.59 0.29 21.27
C PRO A 140 13.19 1.76 21.46
N ALA A 141 14.02 2.72 21.07
CA ALA A 141 13.71 4.14 21.19
C ALA A 141 12.46 4.53 20.37
N LEU A 142 12.38 4.06 19.12
CA LEU A 142 11.20 4.30 18.28
C LEU A 142 9.94 3.63 18.84
N THR A 143 10.07 2.47 19.47
CA THR A 143 8.96 1.80 20.15
C THR A 143 8.48 2.61 21.34
N VAL A 144 9.40 3.15 22.16
CA VAL A 144 9.07 4.01 23.30
C VAL A 144 8.40 5.30 22.83
N ILE A 145 8.95 5.95 21.79
CA ILE A 145 8.35 7.17 21.20
C ILE A 145 6.94 6.87 20.69
N GLY A 146 6.75 5.75 19.98
CA GLY A 146 5.45 5.32 19.52
C GLY A 146 4.47 5.03 20.66
N GLY A 147 4.94 4.37 21.72
CA GLY A 147 4.17 4.11 22.93
C GLY A 147 3.75 5.40 23.66
N ILE A 148 4.65 6.38 23.79
CA ILE A 148 4.33 7.72 24.29
C ILE A 148 3.24 8.36 23.43
N GLY A 149 3.41 8.32 22.08
CA GLY A 149 2.40 8.81 21.15
C GLY A 149 1.04 8.14 21.34
N PHE A 150 1.00 6.84 21.60
CA PHE A 150 -0.24 6.11 21.87
C PHE A 150 -0.89 6.53 23.21
N VAL A 151 -0.10 6.78 24.25
CA VAL A 151 -0.61 7.31 25.54
C VAL A 151 -1.23 8.69 25.34
N PHE A 152 -0.59 9.53 24.52
CA PHE A 152 -1.07 10.88 24.18
C PHE A 152 -1.95 10.92 22.91
N GLN A 153 -2.66 9.83 22.61
CA GLN A 153 -3.47 9.70 21.39
C GLN A 153 -4.52 10.80 21.21
N ARG A 154 -5.22 11.20 22.29
CA ARG A 154 -6.28 12.23 22.23
C ARG A 154 -5.75 13.61 21.78
N PRO A 155 -4.75 14.20 22.47
CA PRO A 155 -4.19 15.48 22.02
C PRO A 155 -3.55 15.40 20.62
N LEU A 156 -2.90 14.28 20.26
CA LEU A 156 -2.33 14.09 18.94
C LEU A 156 -3.40 13.97 17.85
N LEU A 157 -4.51 13.27 18.12
CA LEU A 157 -5.64 13.21 17.20
C LEU A 157 -6.26 14.59 17.00
N ASN A 158 -6.47 15.35 18.07
CA ASN A 158 -7.02 16.71 17.98
C ASN A 158 -6.08 17.63 17.16
N LEU A 159 -4.79 17.51 17.34
CA LEU A 159 -3.79 18.24 16.56
C LEU A 159 -3.87 17.83 15.06
N ALA A 160 -3.95 16.55 14.77
CA ALA A 160 -4.09 16.04 13.41
C ALA A 160 -5.39 16.55 12.73
N LEU A 161 -6.50 16.57 13.47
CA LEU A 161 -7.79 17.11 12.99
C LEU A 161 -7.79 18.64 12.84
N THR A 162 -6.93 19.35 13.53
CA THR A 162 -6.74 20.80 13.33
C THR A 162 -6.03 21.07 11.99
N TRP A 163 -5.09 20.23 11.61
CA TRP A 163 -4.38 20.35 10.34
C TRP A 163 -5.20 19.80 9.15
N TYR A 164 -6.07 18.81 9.41
CA TYR A 164 -6.93 18.19 8.41
C TYR A 164 -8.39 18.17 8.87
N PRO A 165 -9.06 19.33 8.90
CA PRO A 165 -10.44 19.47 9.43
C PRO A 165 -11.46 18.65 8.64
N THR A 166 -11.19 18.38 7.37
CA THR A 166 -12.04 17.55 6.48
C THR A 166 -12.32 16.14 7.02
N TYR A 167 -11.51 15.64 7.97
CA TYR A 167 -11.73 14.31 8.56
C TYR A 167 -12.62 14.31 9.80
N ARG A 168 -12.99 15.47 10.35
CA ARG A 168 -13.80 15.56 11.59
C ARG A 168 -15.17 14.90 11.46
N ASP A 169 -15.80 15.06 10.28
CA ASP A 169 -17.18 14.61 10.07
C ASP A 169 -17.26 13.38 9.14
N THR A 170 -16.15 12.67 8.98
CA THR A 170 -16.11 11.51 8.10
C THR A 170 -16.29 10.20 8.86
N VAL A 171 -16.88 9.21 8.18
CA VAL A 171 -17.05 7.82 8.62
C VAL A 171 -15.71 7.17 9.04
N TYR A 172 -14.58 7.68 8.54
CA TYR A 172 -13.24 7.19 8.89
C TYR A 172 -12.86 7.39 10.36
N LEU A 173 -13.49 8.35 11.05
CA LEU A 173 -13.26 8.59 12.48
C LEU A 173 -14.00 7.58 13.37
N SER A 174 -15.07 6.98 12.87
CA SER A 174 -15.93 6.08 13.64
C SER A 174 -15.69 4.58 13.38
N GLN A 175 -15.21 4.21 12.20
CA GLN A 175 -15.16 2.80 11.78
C GLN A 175 -13.75 2.17 11.75
N ASP A 176 -12.70 2.94 11.45
CA ASP A 176 -11.36 2.39 11.17
C ASP A 176 -10.33 2.68 12.26
N ILE A 177 -10.77 3.07 13.45
CA ILE A 177 -9.89 3.43 14.56
C ILE A 177 -9.78 2.28 15.56
N GLY A 178 -8.55 1.94 15.91
CA GLY A 178 -8.24 1.00 16.99
C GLY A 178 -7.50 -0.26 16.55
N LEU A 179 -7.02 -0.99 17.52
CA LEU A 179 -6.22 -2.20 17.31
C LEU A 179 -6.98 -3.32 16.61
N LYS A 180 -8.30 -3.44 16.83
CA LYS A 180 -9.13 -4.48 16.19
C LYS A 180 -9.20 -4.29 14.68
N ALA A 181 -9.38 -3.04 14.20
CA ALA A 181 -9.40 -2.73 12.77
C ALA A 181 -8.06 -3.04 12.09
N ASN A 182 -6.95 -2.90 12.82
CA ASN A 182 -5.61 -3.12 12.33
C ASN A 182 -5.06 -4.54 12.58
N ALA A 183 -5.84 -5.43 13.20
CA ALA A 183 -5.38 -6.76 13.65
C ALA A 183 -4.74 -7.61 12.53
N SER A 184 -5.31 -7.59 11.32
CA SER A 184 -4.77 -8.32 10.17
C SER A 184 -3.40 -7.78 9.72
N GLY A 185 -3.21 -6.46 9.75
CA GLY A 185 -1.93 -5.81 9.47
C GLY A 185 -0.87 -6.13 10.51
N ILE A 186 -1.24 -6.08 11.79
CA ILE A 186 -0.37 -6.45 12.92
C ILE A 186 0.08 -7.90 12.78
N LEU A 187 -0.87 -8.83 12.59
CA LEU A 187 -0.57 -10.26 12.42
C LEU A 187 0.40 -10.48 11.26
N ARG A 188 0.16 -9.83 10.14
CA ARG A 188 1.01 -9.92 8.96
C ARG A 188 2.44 -9.43 9.22
N CYS A 189 2.61 -8.32 9.94
CA CYS A 189 3.93 -7.83 10.33
C CYS A 189 4.65 -8.81 11.27
N VAL A 190 3.93 -9.37 12.25
CA VAL A 190 4.48 -10.34 13.21
C VAL A 190 4.93 -11.62 12.52
N LEU A 191 4.12 -12.16 11.60
CA LEU A 191 4.48 -13.35 10.82
C LEU A 191 5.75 -13.15 10.00
N VAL A 192 5.95 -11.95 9.43
CA VAL A 192 7.18 -11.61 8.71
C VAL A 192 8.39 -11.54 9.65
N PHE A 193 8.24 -11.00 10.88
CA PHE A 193 9.32 -11.06 11.87
C PHE A 193 9.63 -12.48 12.31
N MET A 194 8.61 -13.33 12.50
CA MET A 194 8.82 -14.75 12.81
C MET A 194 9.58 -15.46 11.68
N LEU A 195 9.20 -15.23 10.42
CA LEU A 195 9.93 -15.77 9.27
C LEU A 195 11.38 -15.29 9.26
N ALA A 196 11.63 -14.01 9.47
CA ALA A 196 12.99 -13.45 9.54
C ALA A 196 13.82 -14.07 10.68
N ALA A 197 13.21 -14.29 11.85
CA ALA A 197 13.86 -14.97 12.98
C ALA A 197 14.19 -16.45 12.67
N VAL A 198 13.27 -17.16 12.00
CA VAL A 198 13.50 -18.56 11.58
C VAL A 198 14.60 -18.64 10.53
N VAL A 199 14.65 -17.75 9.54
CA VAL A 199 15.72 -17.70 8.52
C VAL A 199 17.06 -17.33 9.17
N GLY A 200 17.05 -16.43 10.15
CA GLY A 200 18.20 -16.04 10.93
C GLY A 200 19.13 -15.06 10.22
N ARG A 201 20.44 -15.12 10.56
CA ARG A 201 21.43 -14.12 10.11
C ARG A 201 21.58 -14.06 8.58
N CYS A 202 21.53 -15.19 7.91
CA CYS A 202 21.61 -15.28 6.45
C CYS A 202 20.62 -14.32 5.76
N GLY A 203 19.37 -14.26 6.23
CA GLY A 203 18.36 -13.34 5.70
C GLY A 203 18.71 -11.86 5.86
N MET A 204 19.58 -11.54 6.83
CA MET A 204 19.96 -10.16 7.15
C MET A 204 21.27 -9.71 6.45
N GLU A 205 21.91 -10.55 5.67
CA GLU A 205 23.13 -10.18 4.92
C GLU A 205 22.81 -9.22 3.77
N LYS A 206 21.67 -9.43 3.08
CA LYS A 206 21.24 -8.56 2.00
C LYS A 206 20.72 -7.21 2.52
N GLU A 207 21.25 -6.11 2.00
CA GLU A 207 20.85 -4.75 2.38
C GLU A 207 19.34 -4.53 2.15
N GLN A 208 18.81 -5.03 1.04
CA GLN A 208 17.38 -4.95 0.73
C GLN A 208 16.50 -5.61 1.80
N ASN A 209 16.88 -6.79 2.29
CA ASN A 209 16.12 -7.49 3.33
C ASN A 209 16.13 -6.68 4.64
N ARG A 210 17.30 -6.16 5.04
CA ARG A 210 17.40 -5.28 6.23
C ARG A 210 16.54 -4.04 6.09
N PHE A 211 16.57 -3.41 4.93
CA PHE A 211 15.77 -2.23 4.62
C PHE A 211 14.26 -2.55 4.72
N CYS A 212 13.81 -3.57 4.00
CA CYS A 212 12.40 -3.97 4.01
C CYS A 212 11.91 -4.45 5.40
N LEU A 213 12.79 -5.08 6.21
CA LEU A 213 12.45 -5.47 7.57
C LEU A 213 12.27 -4.25 8.49
N LYS A 214 13.06 -3.19 8.31
CA LYS A 214 12.85 -1.93 9.04
C LYS A 214 11.55 -1.23 8.61
N LEU A 215 11.20 -1.30 7.33
CA LEU A 215 9.88 -0.83 6.87
C LEU A 215 8.75 -1.64 7.49
N ASN A 216 8.90 -2.96 7.58
CA ASN A 216 7.94 -3.81 8.30
C ASN A 216 7.79 -3.41 9.77
N PHE A 217 8.87 -2.99 10.44
CA PHE A 217 8.85 -2.46 11.79
C PHE A 217 8.05 -1.14 11.87
N PHE A 218 8.26 -0.20 10.94
CA PHE A 218 7.43 1.00 10.87
C PHE A 218 5.95 0.67 10.63
N GLY A 219 5.67 -0.29 9.74
CA GLY A 219 4.31 -0.77 9.53
C GLY A 219 3.65 -1.29 10.81
N LEU A 220 4.40 -2.08 11.61
CA LEU A 220 3.93 -2.56 12.92
C LEU A 220 3.68 -1.42 13.90
N LEU A 221 4.58 -0.43 13.97
CA LEU A 221 4.40 0.75 14.83
C LEU A 221 3.16 1.56 14.44
N PHE A 222 2.91 1.76 13.14
CA PHE A 222 1.71 2.46 12.69
C PHE A 222 0.45 1.68 13.03
N TYR A 223 0.42 0.36 12.81
CA TYR A 223 -0.75 -0.45 13.14
C TYR A 223 -1.03 -0.57 14.63
N THR A 224 0.00 -0.48 15.48
CA THR A 224 -0.14 -0.56 16.94
C THR A 224 -0.25 0.84 17.55
N CYS A 225 0.86 1.55 17.59
CA CYS A 225 0.96 2.85 18.26
C CYS A 225 0.22 3.98 17.54
N GLY A 226 0.10 3.90 16.21
CA GLY A 226 -0.65 4.86 15.38
C GLY A 226 -2.13 4.52 15.19
N SER A 227 -2.64 3.44 15.79
CA SER A 227 -3.98 2.90 15.54
C SER A 227 -5.14 3.86 15.83
N PHE A 228 -4.87 4.95 16.53
CA PHE A 228 -5.83 6.03 16.82
C PHE A 228 -5.98 7.06 15.68
N LEU A 229 -5.08 7.05 14.70
CA LEU A 229 -5.12 7.98 13.58
C LEU A 229 -6.07 7.45 12.48
N PRO A 230 -6.95 8.30 11.94
CA PRO A 230 -7.73 7.93 10.78
C PRO A 230 -6.81 7.63 9.60
N LEU A 231 -7.17 6.66 8.77
CA LEU A 231 -6.40 6.24 7.59
C LEU A 231 -4.98 5.69 7.88
N VAL A 232 -4.66 5.35 9.13
CA VAL A 232 -3.35 4.75 9.47
C VAL A 232 -3.08 3.48 8.67
N SER A 233 -4.11 2.72 8.33
CA SER A 233 -4.02 1.55 7.47
C SER A 233 -3.42 1.88 6.10
N ARG A 234 -3.79 3.01 5.48
CA ARG A 234 -3.21 3.47 4.21
C ARG A 234 -1.73 3.85 4.36
N MET A 235 -1.39 4.53 5.46
CA MET A 235 0.02 4.86 5.76
C MET A 235 0.85 3.59 5.95
N SER A 236 0.33 2.64 6.72
CA SER A 236 0.99 1.36 6.98
C SER A 236 1.20 0.54 5.70
N TYR A 237 0.31 0.62 4.73
CA TYR A 237 0.44 -0.10 3.47
C TYR A 237 1.71 0.27 2.69
N TYR A 238 2.17 1.53 2.72
CA TYR A 238 3.46 1.91 2.13
C TYR A 238 4.63 1.17 2.78
N MET A 239 4.51 0.85 4.07
CA MET A 239 5.55 0.19 4.85
C MET A 239 5.51 -1.34 4.73
N ILE A 240 4.32 -1.93 4.53
CA ILE A 240 4.17 -3.39 4.46
C ILE A 240 4.15 -3.94 3.04
N THR A 241 3.86 -3.14 2.03
CA THR A 241 3.93 -3.58 0.62
C THR A 241 5.31 -4.12 0.23
N PRO A 242 6.46 -3.58 0.74
CA PRO A 242 7.78 -4.16 0.54
C PRO A 242 7.96 -5.61 1.06
N GLN A 243 7.00 -6.16 1.82
CA GLN A 243 6.99 -7.60 2.18
C GLN A 243 6.94 -8.49 0.93
N LEU A 244 6.39 -7.98 -0.20
CA LEU A 244 6.40 -8.66 -1.49
C LEU A 244 7.82 -8.91 -2.01
N LEU A 245 8.80 -8.11 -1.60
CA LEU A 245 10.21 -8.26 -1.92
C LEU A 245 10.97 -8.98 -0.79
N LEU A 246 10.60 -8.69 0.46
CA LEU A 246 11.26 -9.20 1.65
C LEU A 246 11.11 -10.72 1.80
N ILE A 247 9.90 -11.23 1.67
CA ILE A 247 9.62 -12.66 1.92
C ILE A 247 10.37 -13.55 0.91
N PRO A 248 10.32 -13.31 -0.41
CA PRO A 248 11.15 -14.06 -1.36
C PRO A 248 12.65 -13.88 -1.11
N GLY A 249 13.08 -12.67 -0.70
CA GLY A 249 14.47 -12.39 -0.33
C GLY A 249 14.94 -13.21 0.87
N LEU A 250 14.10 -13.38 1.90
CA LEU A 250 14.38 -14.23 3.05
C LEU A 250 14.43 -15.71 2.66
N LEU A 251 13.44 -16.18 1.89
CA LEU A 251 13.38 -17.57 1.42
C LEU A 251 14.56 -17.92 0.50
N GLY A 252 15.03 -16.93 -0.30
CA GLY A 252 16.19 -17.07 -1.17
C GLY A 252 17.49 -17.35 -0.42
N CYS A 253 17.62 -16.87 0.82
CA CYS A 253 18.80 -17.07 1.65
C CYS A 253 18.88 -18.45 2.35
N VAL A 254 17.82 -19.26 2.26
CA VAL A 254 17.82 -20.59 2.89
C VAL A 254 18.52 -21.60 1.98
N GLU A 255 19.71 -22.07 2.38
CA GLU A 255 20.53 -22.99 1.59
C GLU A 255 19.92 -24.40 1.54
N ASN A 256 19.42 -24.91 2.66
CA ASN A 256 18.82 -26.23 2.72
C ASN A 256 17.52 -26.30 1.92
N ARG A 257 17.55 -27.02 0.80
CA ARG A 257 16.44 -27.15 -0.14
C ARG A 257 15.15 -27.67 0.50
N LYS A 258 15.24 -28.64 1.42
CA LYS A 258 14.07 -29.19 2.12
C LYS A 258 13.44 -28.13 3.01
N ARG A 259 14.25 -27.45 3.81
CA ARG A 259 13.81 -26.35 4.68
C ARG A 259 13.21 -25.19 3.89
N LYS A 260 13.84 -24.80 2.77
CA LYS A 260 13.33 -23.78 1.85
C LYS A 260 11.95 -24.14 1.33
N ASN A 261 11.77 -25.39 0.84
CA ASN A 261 10.49 -25.85 0.31
C ASN A 261 9.39 -25.84 1.37
N ILE A 262 9.71 -26.31 2.60
CA ILE A 262 8.76 -26.29 3.73
C ILE A 262 8.35 -24.84 4.06
N LEU A 263 9.29 -23.93 4.19
CA LEU A 263 9.00 -22.53 4.49
C LEU A 263 8.19 -21.86 3.36
N THR A 264 8.52 -22.15 2.11
CA THR A 264 7.77 -21.65 0.95
C THR A 264 6.34 -22.17 0.95
N ALA A 265 6.14 -23.47 1.25
CA ALA A 265 4.81 -24.05 1.36
C ALA A 265 4.00 -23.42 2.52
N LEU A 266 4.62 -23.22 3.68
CA LEU A 266 3.97 -22.56 4.82
C LEU A 266 3.56 -21.13 4.48
N VAL A 267 4.44 -20.34 3.85
CA VAL A 267 4.10 -18.99 3.39
C VAL A 267 2.94 -19.05 2.38
N GLY A 268 2.97 -20.00 1.44
CA GLY A 268 1.89 -20.21 0.48
C GLY A 268 0.54 -20.51 1.15
N ILE A 269 0.52 -21.41 2.15
CA ILE A 269 -0.68 -21.76 2.92
C ILE A 269 -1.22 -20.53 3.66
N VAL A 270 -0.35 -19.75 4.31
CA VAL A 270 -0.75 -18.52 5.04
C VAL A 270 -1.33 -17.49 4.06
N CYS A 271 -0.68 -17.29 2.91
CA CYS A 271 -1.18 -16.36 1.89
C CYS A 271 -2.54 -16.83 1.30
N LEU A 272 -2.70 -18.14 1.07
CA LEU A 272 -3.97 -18.69 0.59
C LEU A 272 -5.08 -18.54 1.65
N GLY A 273 -4.80 -18.83 2.92
CA GLY A 273 -5.74 -18.62 4.02
C GLY A 273 -6.16 -17.15 4.14
N TYR A 274 -5.19 -16.23 4.01
CA TYR A 274 -5.47 -14.79 3.97
C TYR A 274 -6.36 -14.43 2.78
N PHE A 275 -6.09 -14.99 1.60
CA PHE A 275 -6.89 -14.73 0.39
C PHE A 275 -8.34 -15.20 0.54
N LEU A 276 -8.55 -16.40 1.09
CA LEU A 276 -9.90 -16.91 1.34
C LEU A 276 -10.67 -16.02 2.34
N TRP A 277 -9.98 -15.58 3.40
CA TRP A 277 -10.54 -14.60 4.34
C TRP A 277 -10.84 -13.26 3.67
N PHE A 278 -9.93 -12.77 2.82
CA PHE A 278 -10.12 -11.55 2.02
C PHE A 278 -11.36 -11.65 1.11
N LEU A 279 -11.52 -12.75 0.37
CA LEU A 279 -12.68 -12.97 -0.49
C LEU A 279 -13.99 -12.94 0.31
N LYS A 280 -14.00 -13.58 1.48
CA LYS A 280 -15.17 -13.59 2.38
C LYS A 280 -15.52 -12.17 2.87
N THR A 281 -14.54 -11.37 3.27
CA THR A 281 -14.75 -10.00 3.76
C THR A 281 -15.03 -9.00 2.66
N ALA A 282 -14.47 -9.21 1.46
CA ALA A 282 -14.67 -8.34 0.31
C ALA A 282 -16.07 -8.44 -0.30
N SER A 283 -16.82 -9.51 -0.06
CA SER A 283 -18.20 -9.65 -0.55
C SER A 283 -19.16 -8.62 0.06
N GLY A 284 -18.92 -8.20 1.30
CA GLY A 284 -19.72 -7.18 2.00
C GLY A 284 -19.15 -5.75 1.94
N SER A 285 -18.01 -5.56 1.30
CA SER A 285 -17.34 -4.25 1.15
C SER A 285 -17.53 -3.70 -0.26
N GLY A 286 -17.27 -2.41 -0.45
CA GLY A 286 -17.31 -1.76 -1.77
C GLY A 286 -16.39 -2.37 -2.84
N MET A 287 -15.52 -3.32 -2.46
CA MET A 287 -14.62 -4.02 -3.40
C MET A 287 -15.33 -5.06 -4.29
N ARG A 288 -16.42 -5.65 -3.83
CA ARG A 288 -17.30 -6.61 -4.55
C ARG A 288 -16.57 -7.56 -5.51
N VAL A 289 -15.51 -8.23 -5.03
CA VAL A 289 -14.75 -9.19 -5.86
C VAL A 289 -15.61 -10.42 -6.19
N LEU A 290 -16.53 -10.77 -5.29
CA LEU A 290 -17.49 -11.85 -5.47
C LEU A 290 -18.91 -11.37 -5.08
N PRO A 291 -19.96 -11.72 -5.85
CA PRO A 291 -19.92 -12.40 -7.15
C PRO A 291 -19.29 -11.51 -8.23
N TYR A 292 -18.41 -12.10 -9.06
CA TYR A 292 -17.75 -11.35 -10.13
C TYR A 292 -18.76 -11.01 -11.23
N LYS A 293 -19.01 -9.74 -11.44
CA LYS A 293 -19.86 -9.22 -12.52
C LYS A 293 -19.02 -8.40 -13.47
N THR A 294 -19.11 -8.66 -14.76
CA THR A 294 -18.44 -7.88 -15.80
C THR A 294 -19.42 -7.52 -16.91
N TRP A 295 -19.23 -6.35 -17.50
CA TRP A 295 -20.02 -5.87 -18.63
C TRP A 295 -19.97 -6.80 -19.85
N ILE A 296 -18.93 -7.68 -19.95
CA ILE A 296 -18.77 -8.64 -21.05
C ILE A 296 -19.88 -9.72 -21.01
N PHE A 297 -20.37 -10.08 -19.81
CA PHE A 297 -21.32 -11.17 -19.60
C PHE A 297 -22.69 -10.70 -19.09
N THR A 298 -22.89 -9.37 -18.92
CA THR A 298 -24.15 -8.77 -18.50
C THR A 298 -24.69 -7.85 -19.59
N ASP A 299 -26.01 -7.91 -19.83
CA ASP A 299 -26.67 -7.02 -20.76
C ASP A 299 -26.43 -5.54 -20.42
N LYS A 300 -26.37 -4.69 -21.46
CA LYS A 300 -25.94 -3.27 -21.39
C LYS A 300 -26.76 -2.37 -20.43
N GLU A 301 -27.84 -2.86 -19.83
CA GLU A 301 -28.68 -2.10 -18.90
C GLU A 301 -27.99 -1.70 -17.59
N TRP A 302 -26.87 -2.35 -17.23
CA TRP A 302 -26.08 -2.06 -16.02
C TRP A 302 -25.17 -0.82 -16.14
N ILE A 303 -25.08 -0.20 -17.32
CA ILE A 303 -24.21 0.96 -17.57
C ILE A 303 -24.86 2.28 -17.16
N ASN A 304 -26.15 2.27 -16.93
CA ASN A 304 -26.93 3.45 -16.55
C ASN A 304 -26.95 3.71 -15.03
N GLY A 305 -25.79 3.75 -14.42
CA GLY A 305 -25.44 4.61 -13.28
C GLY A 305 -26.19 4.48 -11.94
N ALA A 306 -27.26 3.71 -11.81
CA ALA A 306 -28.11 3.75 -10.61
C ALA A 306 -27.65 2.84 -9.45
N ASP A 307 -26.76 1.86 -9.69
CA ASP A 307 -26.34 0.86 -8.68
C ASP A 307 -24.87 0.90 -8.29
N PHE A 308 -24.15 1.98 -8.59
CA PHE A 308 -22.72 2.11 -8.27
C PHE A 308 -22.42 2.98 -7.04
N PHE A 309 -23.43 3.40 -6.27
CA PHE A 309 -23.26 4.18 -5.04
C PHE A 309 -23.84 3.47 -3.81
#